data_c444c675ef9338b9c563017cc21064b6
#
_entry.id   c444c675ef9338b9c563017cc21064b6
#
_cell.length_a   1.000
_cell.length_b   1.000
_cell.length_c   1.000
_cell.angle_alpha   90.00
_cell.angle_beta   90.00
_cell.angle_gamma   90.00
#
_symmetry.space_group_name_H-M   'P 1'
#
loop_
_entity.id
_entity.type
_entity.pdbx_description
1 polymer ?
#
loop_
_entity_poly.entity_id
_entity_poly.type
_entity_poly.pdbx_seq_one_letter_code
_entity_poly.pdbx_strand_id
1 'polypeptide(L)'
;MGTKRSAVLIALLSVGLTATPLSTLWAAEGSVVEGSGFSLFDTESIKGFDENKIAKDPICDRSKRPMITKVEPDEAKPGDRVVIKGENFGTKECFHSVTFSAASGTKIEYKYVNESTIEAKVPDAKPGMTFVIVVAGGGSAQSKPVLIKGK
;
A
#
# COMPACT_ATOMS: atom_id res chain seq x y z
N MET A 1 -59.78 -5.62 28.11
CA MET A 1 -60.86 -5.42 27.14
C MET A 1 -60.21 -5.25 25.79
N GLY A 2 -60.26 -6.06 24.82
CA GLY A 2 -61.07 -7.10 24.34
C GLY A 2 -60.23 -7.96 23.38
N THR A 3 -60.37 -9.18 23.65
CA THR A 3 -59.95 -10.32 22.84
C THR A 3 -60.67 -10.36 21.50
N LYS A 4 -59.95 -10.69 20.44
CA LYS A 4 -60.56 -11.40 19.31
C LYS A 4 -59.64 -12.50 18.83
N ARG A 5 -59.97 -13.67 19.26
CA ARG A 5 -59.61 -14.95 18.68
C ARG A 5 -60.34 -15.10 17.33
N SER A 6 -59.64 -15.54 16.34
CA SER A 6 -60.30 -16.23 15.21
C SER A 6 -59.46 -17.41 14.81
N ALA A 7 -60.12 -18.48 14.96
CA ALA A 7 -59.73 -19.85 14.78
C ALA A 7 -59.81 -20.24 13.29
N VAL A 8 -58.98 -21.20 12.93
CA VAL A 8 -59.25 -22.42 12.18
C VAL A 8 -59.53 -22.30 10.68
N LEU A 9 -58.65 -22.90 9.92
CA LEU A 9 -59.11 -23.99 9.04
C LEU A 9 -57.94 -24.88 8.66
N ILE A 10 -58.02 -26.09 9.15
CA ILE A 10 -57.24 -27.25 8.76
C ILE A 10 -57.78 -27.72 7.41
N ALA A 11 -56.96 -27.81 6.41
CA ALA A 11 -57.22 -28.61 5.21
C ALA A 11 -56.08 -29.60 5.05
N LEU A 12 -56.35 -30.78 5.55
CA LEU A 12 -55.65 -32.00 5.20
C LEU A 12 -56.02 -32.36 3.75
N LEU A 13 -55.05 -32.43 2.87
CA LEU A 13 -55.14 -33.19 1.65
C LEU A 13 -53.84 -33.92 1.41
N SER A 14 -54.04 -35.21 1.44
CA SER A 14 -53.14 -36.31 1.35
C SER A 14 -52.54 -36.49 -0.05
N VAL A 15 -51.42 -37.20 -0.01
CA VAL A 15 -50.92 -38.19 -1.02
C VAL A 15 -50.29 -37.65 -2.29
N GLY A 16 -49.02 -37.87 -2.31
CA GLY A 16 -48.19 -37.79 -3.48
C GLY A 16 -46.77 -38.27 -3.15
N LEU A 17 -46.67 -39.56 -2.83
CA LEU A 17 -45.38 -40.24 -2.71
C LEU A 17 -44.81 -40.45 -4.10
N THR A 18 -44.06 -39.53 -4.61
CA THR A 18 -43.21 -39.73 -5.76
C THR A 18 -41.75 -39.81 -5.30
N ALA A 19 -41.26 -41.03 -5.29
CA ALA A 19 -39.87 -41.33 -5.19
C ALA A 19 -39.11 -40.64 -6.32
N THR A 20 -38.41 -39.58 -6.01
CA THR A 20 -37.38 -39.06 -6.93
C THR A 20 -36.11 -39.87 -6.73
N PRO A 21 -35.50 -40.38 -7.80
CA PRO A 21 -34.25 -41.10 -7.67
C PRO A 21 -33.15 -40.13 -7.23
N LEU A 22 -32.41 -40.60 -6.21
CA LEU A 22 -31.08 -40.07 -5.94
C LEU A 22 -30.21 -40.34 -7.15
N SER A 23 -30.02 -39.38 -7.97
CA SER A 23 -28.98 -39.39 -8.96
C SER A 23 -28.61 -37.95 -9.27
N THR A 24 -27.54 -37.73 -8.95
CA THR A 24 -26.31 -37.11 -9.46
C THR A 24 -25.70 -36.21 -8.42
N LEU A 25 -24.71 -36.79 -7.73
CA LEU A 25 -23.56 -36.00 -7.37
C LEU A 25 -23.12 -35.27 -8.65
N TRP A 26 -23.44 -34.03 -8.75
CA TRP A 26 -22.71 -33.15 -9.62
C TRP A 26 -21.37 -32.92 -8.94
N ALA A 27 -20.39 -33.77 -9.32
CA ALA A 27 -19.04 -33.31 -9.31
C ALA A 27 -19.08 -31.98 -10.08
N ALA A 28 -18.89 -30.89 -9.39
CA ALA A 28 -18.48 -29.64 -10.03
C ALA A 28 -17.14 -29.95 -10.67
N GLU A 29 -17.17 -30.49 -11.88
CA GLU A 29 -16.06 -30.34 -12.79
C GLU A 29 -15.86 -28.85 -12.87
N GLY A 30 -14.79 -28.40 -12.19
CA GLY A 30 -14.26 -27.09 -12.38
C GLY A 30 -14.11 -26.91 -13.87
N SER A 31 -15.05 -26.20 -14.47
CA SER A 31 -14.83 -25.63 -15.78
C SER A 31 -13.60 -24.78 -15.63
N VAL A 32 -12.48 -25.33 -16.04
CA VAL A 32 -11.31 -24.55 -16.39
C VAL A 32 -11.85 -23.57 -17.40
N VAL A 33 -12.08 -22.33 -16.96
CA VAL A 33 -12.31 -21.24 -17.86
C VAL A 33 -11.03 -21.13 -18.66
N GLU A 34 -10.97 -21.77 -19.80
CA GLU A 34 -10.03 -21.43 -20.85
C GLU A 34 -10.37 -20.02 -21.31
N GLY A 35 -10.13 -19.06 -20.41
CA GLY A 35 -10.04 -17.67 -20.76
C GLY A 35 -8.84 -17.54 -21.66
N SER A 36 -9.12 -17.35 -22.92
CA SER A 36 -8.14 -17.06 -23.94
C SER A 36 -7.09 -16.09 -23.41
N GLY A 37 -5.90 -16.59 -23.15
CA GLY A 37 -4.69 -15.80 -23.28
C GLY A 37 -4.07 -15.19 -22.05
N PHE A 38 -4.40 -15.55 -20.84
CA PHE A 38 -3.55 -15.21 -19.71
C PHE A 38 -3.01 -16.47 -19.03
N SER A 39 -2.04 -17.09 -19.67
CA SER A 39 -1.18 -18.06 -19.01
C SER A 39 -0.30 -17.30 -18.04
N LEU A 40 -0.61 -17.40 -16.74
CA LEU A 40 0.22 -16.84 -15.67
C LEU A 40 1.63 -17.50 -15.62
N PHE A 41 1.87 -18.47 -16.47
CA PHE A 41 3.12 -19.23 -16.56
C PHE A 41 3.71 -19.24 -17.97
N ASP A 42 3.26 -18.36 -18.84
CA ASP A 42 3.92 -18.18 -20.13
C ASP A 42 5.22 -17.41 -19.91
N THR A 43 6.28 -18.17 -19.68
CA THR A 43 7.64 -17.64 -19.49
C THR A 43 8.16 -16.93 -20.75
N GLU A 44 7.47 -17.06 -21.87
CA GLU A 44 7.84 -16.33 -23.10
C GLU A 44 7.46 -14.84 -23.05
N SER A 45 6.49 -14.43 -22.24
CA SER A 45 6.13 -13.02 -22.09
C SER A 45 7.13 -12.25 -21.22
N ILE A 46 8.07 -12.92 -20.56
CA ILE A 46 9.16 -12.29 -19.81
C ILE A 46 10.44 -12.22 -20.67
N LYS A 47 10.30 -11.90 -21.94
CA LYS A 47 11.45 -11.53 -22.78
C LYS A 47 12.02 -10.22 -22.26
N GLY A 48 13.08 -10.33 -21.47
CA GLY A 48 13.75 -9.20 -20.81
C GLY A 48 13.98 -9.38 -19.33
N PHE A 49 13.59 -10.53 -18.79
CA PHE A 49 13.93 -10.90 -17.43
C PHE A 49 15.43 -11.22 -17.36
N ASP A 50 16.22 -10.29 -16.89
CA ASP A 50 17.64 -10.46 -16.68
C ASP A 50 17.87 -10.95 -15.25
N GLU A 51 18.05 -12.27 -15.09
CA GLU A 51 18.34 -12.90 -13.79
C GLU A 51 19.56 -12.28 -13.10
N ASN A 52 20.56 -11.85 -13.88
CA ASN A 52 21.75 -11.18 -13.34
C ASN A 52 21.41 -9.80 -12.77
N LYS A 53 20.37 -9.15 -13.26
CA LYS A 53 19.93 -7.85 -12.76
C LYS A 53 19.20 -8.02 -11.43
N ILE A 54 18.36 -9.06 -11.31
CA ILE A 54 17.63 -9.36 -10.09
C ILE A 54 18.55 -9.86 -8.99
N ALA A 55 19.55 -10.66 -9.32
CA ALA A 55 20.55 -11.13 -8.35
C ALA A 55 21.37 -9.96 -7.76
N LYS A 56 21.39 -8.80 -8.41
CA LYS A 56 22.06 -7.58 -7.95
C LYS A 56 21.14 -6.59 -7.25
N ASP A 57 19.82 -6.79 -7.33
CA ASP A 57 18.88 -5.93 -6.64
C ASP A 57 18.98 -6.17 -5.12
N PRO A 58 19.16 -5.11 -4.33
CA PRO A 58 19.28 -5.26 -2.89
C PRO A 58 17.99 -5.81 -2.30
N ILE A 59 18.11 -6.83 -1.46
CA ILE A 59 16.98 -7.36 -0.69
C ILE A 59 16.69 -6.39 0.44
N CYS A 60 15.65 -5.56 0.28
CA CYS A 60 15.24 -4.62 1.29
C CYS A 60 14.33 -5.27 2.33
N ASP A 61 14.65 -5.08 3.60
CA ASP A 61 13.84 -5.60 4.70
C ASP A 61 12.52 -4.84 4.81
N ARG A 62 11.45 -5.45 4.31
CA ARG A 62 10.12 -4.86 4.32
C ARG A 62 9.43 -4.92 5.69
N SER A 63 9.99 -5.65 6.64
CA SER A 63 9.44 -5.76 7.99
C SER A 63 9.77 -4.53 8.84
N LYS A 64 10.86 -3.84 8.53
CA LYS A 64 11.33 -2.65 9.25
C LYS A 64 10.77 -1.38 8.63
N ARG A 65 9.70 -0.87 9.20
CA ARG A 65 9.12 0.39 8.76
C ARG A 65 10.02 1.57 9.13
N PRO A 66 10.25 2.50 8.21
CA PRO A 66 10.96 3.73 8.51
C PRO A 66 10.18 4.56 9.54
N MET A 67 10.88 5.31 10.37
CA MET A 67 10.30 6.22 11.33
C MET A 67 11.11 7.51 11.38
N ILE A 68 10.44 8.67 11.26
CA ILE A 68 11.08 9.97 11.40
C ILE A 68 10.92 10.41 12.85
N THR A 69 12.05 10.61 13.55
CA THR A 69 12.06 11.06 14.94
C THR A 69 12.14 12.57 15.02
N LYS A 70 12.91 13.22 14.12
CA LYS A 70 13.14 14.67 14.13
C LYS A 70 13.48 15.20 12.74
N VAL A 71 13.10 16.44 12.48
CA VAL A 71 13.58 17.25 11.35
C VAL A 71 14.18 18.51 11.90
N GLU A 72 15.40 18.84 11.49
CA GLU A 72 16.15 20.00 11.97
C GLU A 72 16.68 20.83 10.78
N PRO A 73 16.46 22.13 10.79
CA PRO A 73 15.56 22.90 11.67
C PRO A 73 14.08 22.59 11.39
N ASP A 74 13.21 22.85 12.37
CA ASP A 74 11.75 22.72 12.24
C ASP A 74 11.11 23.91 11.51
N GLU A 75 11.90 24.95 11.27
CA GLU A 75 11.55 26.12 10.46
C GLU A 75 12.63 26.37 9.40
N ALA A 76 12.26 26.45 8.15
CA ALA A 76 13.20 26.63 7.04
C ALA A 76 12.59 27.46 5.91
N LYS A 77 13.43 28.05 5.07
CA LYS A 77 13.03 28.78 3.86
C LYS A 77 13.19 27.87 2.63
N PRO A 78 12.47 28.14 1.54
CA PRO A 78 12.75 27.50 0.27
C PRO A 78 14.22 27.61 -0.12
N GLY A 79 14.84 26.48 -0.44
CA GLY A 79 16.26 26.36 -0.75
C GLY A 79 17.17 25.98 0.41
N ASP A 80 16.73 26.14 1.65
CA ASP A 80 17.48 25.70 2.82
C ASP A 80 17.59 24.18 2.86
N ARG A 81 18.56 23.68 3.64
CA ARG A 81 18.70 22.23 3.91
C ARG A 81 18.15 21.91 5.29
N VAL A 82 17.42 20.82 5.35
CA VAL A 82 16.96 20.22 6.60
C VAL A 82 17.56 18.84 6.76
N VAL A 83 17.86 18.49 8.00
CA VAL A 83 18.36 17.17 8.38
C VAL A 83 17.19 16.36 8.94
N ILE A 84 16.91 15.24 8.31
CA ILE A 84 15.85 14.31 8.71
C ILE A 84 16.53 13.20 9.49
N LYS A 85 16.19 13.08 10.77
CA LYS A 85 16.67 12.02 11.65
C LYS A 85 15.58 11.02 11.91
N GLY A 86 15.94 9.75 11.95
CA GLY A 86 14.97 8.67 12.16
C GLY A 86 15.61 7.32 12.32
N GLU A 87 14.82 6.30 12.06
CA GLU A 87 15.22 4.90 12.16
C GLU A 87 14.71 4.12 10.96
N ASN A 88 15.41 3.05 10.60
CA ASN A 88 15.03 2.11 9.57
C ASN A 88 14.86 2.73 8.17
N PHE A 89 15.66 3.72 7.82
CA PHE A 89 15.66 4.25 6.45
C PHE A 89 16.26 3.24 5.45
N GLY A 90 16.89 2.17 5.99
CA GLY A 90 17.54 1.14 5.20
C GLY A 90 18.85 1.61 4.57
N THR A 91 19.46 0.76 3.76
CA THR A 91 20.64 1.11 2.98
C THR A 91 20.30 2.12 1.90
N LYS A 92 21.32 2.71 1.28
CA LYS A 92 21.13 3.70 0.21
C LYS A 92 20.31 3.14 -0.97
N GLU A 93 20.48 1.88 -1.28
CA GLU A 93 19.80 1.17 -2.36
C GLU A 93 18.32 0.92 -2.03
N CYS A 94 18.00 0.79 -0.73
CA CYS A 94 16.63 0.59 -0.23
C CYS A 94 15.90 1.90 0.08
N PHE A 95 16.59 3.01 0.00
CA PHE A 95 16.02 4.34 0.17
C PHE A 95 15.51 4.88 -1.16
N HIS A 96 14.23 5.24 -1.25
CA HIS A 96 13.61 5.62 -2.50
C HIS A 96 13.48 7.13 -2.69
N SER A 97 12.91 7.83 -1.73
CA SER A 97 12.67 9.26 -1.89
C SER A 97 12.34 10.01 -0.61
N VAL A 98 12.50 11.34 -0.70
CA VAL A 98 11.96 12.32 0.25
C VAL A 98 10.97 13.20 -0.49
N THR A 99 9.86 13.51 0.13
CA THR A 99 8.87 14.47 -0.38
C THR A 99 8.39 15.40 0.71
N PHE A 100 7.89 16.57 0.31
CA PHE A 100 7.23 17.52 1.21
C PHE A 100 5.76 17.61 0.80
N SER A 101 4.85 17.56 1.75
CA SER A 101 3.41 17.59 1.45
C SER A 101 2.98 18.87 0.73
N ALA A 102 3.65 19.99 1.00
CA ALA A 102 3.40 21.28 0.34
C ALA A 102 3.90 21.34 -1.12
N ALA A 103 4.70 20.35 -1.57
CA ALA A 103 5.28 20.29 -2.90
C ALA A 103 5.13 18.88 -3.50
N SER A 104 3.95 18.29 -3.35
CA SER A 104 3.62 16.97 -3.88
C SER A 104 3.89 16.90 -5.40
N GLY A 105 4.56 15.83 -5.82
CA GLY A 105 4.93 15.64 -7.23
C GLY A 105 6.20 16.34 -7.68
N THR A 106 6.81 17.17 -6.84
CA THR A 106 8.11 17.78 -7.13
C THR A 106 9.24 16.86 -6.69
N LYS A 107 10.20 16.61 -7.56
CA LYS A 107 11.41 15.86 -7.20
C LYS A 107 12.27 16.69 -6.25
N ILE A 108 12.44 16.18 -5.04
CA ILE A 108 13.25 16.82 -4.00
C ILE A 108 14.71 16.41 -4.15
N GLU A 109 15.61 17.38 -4.08
CA GLU A 109 17.03 17.13 -3.97
C GLU A 109 17.38 16.69 -2.54
N TYR A 110 17.93 15.50 -2.39
CA TYR A 110 18.33 14.97 -1.10
C TYR A 110 19.70 14.29 -1.17
N LYS A 111 20.35 14.19 -0.02
CA LYS A 111 21.59 13.45 0.18
C LYS A 111 21.35 12.39 1.26
N TYR A 112 21.52 11.14 0.88
CA TYR A 112 21.53 10.05 1.85
C TYR A 112 22.85 10.07 2.62
N VAL A 113 22.78 10.17 3.94
CA VAL A 113 23.96 10.18 4.81
C VAL A 113 24.19 8.79 5.40
N ASN A 114 23.18 8.23 6.06
CA ASN A 114 23.18 6.88 6.62
C ASN A 114 21.74 6.40 6.88
N GLU A 115 21.60 5.19 7.42
CA GLU A 115 20.30 4.54 7.68
C GLU A 115 19.38 5.28 8.68
N SER A 116 19.90 6.31 9.34
CA SER A 116 19.16 7.11 10.31
C SER A 116 19.16 8.61 10.00
N THR A 117 19.85 9.05 8.97
CA THR A 117 20.03 10.48 8.67
C THR A 117 20.02 10.76 7.18
N ILE A 118 19.22 11.72 6.79
CA ILE A 118 19.08 12.20 5.41
C ILE A 118 19.07 13.72 5.43
N GLU A 119 19.76 14.35 4.51
CA GLU A 119 19.68 15.79 4.25
C GLU A 119 18.78 16.02 3.05
N ALA A 120 17.80 16.92 3.15
CA ALA A 120 16.93 17.28 2.06
C ALA A 120 16.86 18.80 1.88
N LYS A 121 16.72 19.24 0.63
CA LYS A 121 16.54 20.65 0.31
C LYS A 121 15.06 20.99 0.33
N VAL A 122 14.73 22.07 1.03
CA VAL A 122 13.34 22.56 1.10
C VAL A 122 12.91 23.05 -0.28
N PRO A 123 11.81 22.54 -0.83
CA PRO A 123 11.32 22.93 -2.14
C PRO A 123 10.78 24.37 -2.15
N ASP A 124 10.66 24.92 -3.34
CA ASP A 124 9.92 26.18 -3.51
C ASP A 124 8.42 25.88 -3.37
N ALA A 125 7.87 26.22 -2.23
CA ALA A 125 6.48 26.00 -1.87
C ALA A 125 5.91 27.23 -1.15
N LYS A 126 4.59 27.30 -1.08
CA LYS A 126 3.91 28.36 -0.33
C LYS A 126 4.28 28.28 1.15
N PRO A 127 4.48 29.43 1.82
CA PRO A 127 4.72 29.46 3.26
C PRO A 127 3.58 28.76 4.02
N GLY A 128 3.95 28.02 5.04
CA GLY A 128 2.98 27.28 5.85
C GLY A 128 3.55 25.98 6.42
N MET A 129 2.70 25.25 7.11
CA MET A 129 3.06 23.96 7.69
C MET A 129 3.11 22.89 6.61
N THR A 130 4.14 22.08 6.64
CA THR A 130 4.34 20.95 5.74
C THR A 130 4.81 19.73 6.52
N PHE A 131 4.62 18.56 5.94
CA PHE A 131 5.16 17.31 6.46
C PHE A 131 6.24 16.81 5.52
N VAL A 132 7.30 16.29 6.09
CA VAL A 132 8.31 15.54 5.34
C VAL A 132 7.90 14.08 5.32
N ILE A 133 7.92 13.47 4.15
CA ILE A 133 7.60 12.08 3.93
C ILE A 133 8.84 11.39 3.36
N VAL A 134 9.26 10.33 4.02
CA VAL A 134 10.35 9.46 3.60
C VAL A 134 9.75 8.15 3.10
N VAL A 135 10.24 7.67 1.96
CA VAL A 135 9.88 6.35 1.40
C VAL A 135 11.13 5.49 1.32
N ALA A 136 11.06 4.33 1.91
CA ALA A 136 12.14 3.33 1.94
C ALA A 136 11.57 1.93 1.67
N GLY A 137 12.42 0.92 1.58
CA GLY A 137 12.03 -0.47 1.30
C GLY A 137 10.99 -1.05 2.26
N GLY A 138 10.98 -0.62 3.52
CA GLY A 138 10.00 -1.03 4.55
C GLY A 138 8.70 -0.22 4.54
N GLY A 139 8.53 0.74 3.63
CA GLY A 139 7.33 1.58 3.53
C GLY A 139 7.61 3.07 3.62
N SER A 140 6.65 3.83 4.13
CA SER A 140 6.76 5.28 4.27
C SER A 140 6.61 5.75 5.71
N ALA A 141 7.24 6.88 6.03
CA ALA A 141 7.13 7.58 7.29
C ALA A 141 6.85 9.06 7.06
N GLN A 142 6.10 9.66 7.97
CA GLN A 142 5.77 11.08 7.96
C GLN A 142 6.33 11.75 9.21
N SER A 143 6.88 12.96 9.05
CA SER A 143 7.39 13.76 10.16
C SER A 143 6.28 14.47 10.94
N LYS A 144 6.66 15.06 12.08
CA LYS A 144 5.90 16.17 12.66
C LYS A 144 5.88 17.35 11.68
N PRO A 145 4.95 18.30 11.83
CA PRO A 145 4.90 19.49 10.98
C PRO A 145 6.21 20.29 11.03
N VAL A 146 6.63 20.78 9.88
CA VAL A 146 7.77 21.69 9.67
C VAL A 146 7.23 22.97 9.06
N LEU A 147 7.71 24.14 9.50
CA LEU A 147 7.25 25.43 8.98
C LEU A 147 8.14 25.89 7.82
N ILE A 148 7.53 26.05 6.63
CA ILE A 148 8.17 26.76 5.52
C ILE A 148 7.89 28.25 5.67
N LYS A 149 8.96 29.04 5.86
CA LYS A 149 8.87 30.52 5.90
C LYS A 149 8.80 31.07 4.47
N GLY A 150 8.22 32.27 4.33
CA GLY A 150 8.30 33.01 3.08
C GLY A 150 9.73 33.40 2.72
N LYS A 151 9.95 33.66 1.43
CA LYS A 151 11.18 34.25 0.90
C LYS A 151 11.39 35.64 1.44
#